data_873d917ea5f55042b0230ea65ce3b3a4
#
_entry.id   873d917ea5f55042b0230ea65ce3b3a4
#
_cell.length_a   1.000
_cell.length_b   1.000
_cell.length_c   1.000
_cell.angle_alpha   90.00
_cell.angle_beta   90.00
_cell.angle_gamma   90.00
#
_symmetry.space_group_name_H-M   'P 1'
#
loop_
_entity.id
_entity.type
_entity.pdbx_description
1 polymer ?
#
loop_
_entity_poly.entity_id
_entity_poly.type
_entity_poly.pdbx_seq_one_letter_code
_entity_poly.pdbx_strand_id
1 'polypeptide(L)'
;MAAIIGKSMLEVEDLLDSIKDYGQISIANDNADGQIVVSGEMSAINYLCYNSKELGVKRALKLPVSAPFHCDLIQSASEELSKVINKYEFDEFKYDFYSNVTSEQCSSIETPDLLVRQIVSRVRWREIIENMIKNGISTFIEVGPGNVLSNLVKRINKSSNTLSISKVED
;
A
#
# COMPACT_ATOMS: atom_id res chain seq x y z
N MET A 1 -9.54 -2.37 8.14
CA MET A 1 -8.16 -2.73 7.75
C MET A 1 -7.39 -3.29 8.94
N ALA A 2 -6.43 -4.19 8.69
CA ALA A 2 -5.53 -4.71 9.71
C ALA A 2 -4.11 -4.91 9.15
N ALA A 3 -3.09 -4.69 9.98
CA ALA A 3 -1.69 -5.00 9.65
C ALA A 3 -1.34 -6.41 10.13
N ILE A 4 -0.82 -7.23 9.23
CA ILE A 4 -0.30 -8.58 9.49
C ILE A 4 1.22 -8.51 9.57
N ILE A 5 1.79 -9.01 10.66
CA ILE A 5 3.22 -8.99 10.90
C ILE A 5 3.78 -10.42 10.95
N GLY A 6 4.85 -10.65 10.20
CA GLY A 6 5.64 -11.87 10.24
C GLY A 6 5.17 -12.96 9.27
N LYS A 7 4.39 -12.62 8.24
CA LYS A 7 4.04 -13.50 7.14
C LYS A 7 4.45 -12.90 5.80
N SER A 8 4.87 -13.74 4.89
CA SER A 8 5.13 -13.41 3.49
C SER A 8 3.82 -13.12 2.73
N MET A 9 3.92 -12.57 1.52
CA MET A 9 2.78 -12.31 0.66
C MET A 9 1.97 -13.58 0.38
N LEU A 10 2.61 -14.67 -0.02
CA LEU A 10 1.95 -15.95 -0.31
C LEU A 10 1.23 -16.52 0.91
N GLU A 11 1.88 -16.47 2.09
CA GLU A 11 1.24 -16.93 3.32
C GLU A 11 0.02 -16.09 3.72
N VAL A 12 0.01 -14.81 3.35
CA VAL A 12 -1.17 -13.96 3.59
C VAL A 12 -2.26 -14.27 2.57
N GLU A 13 -1.94 -14.50 1.30
CA GLU A 13 -2.91 -14.93 0.28
C GLU A 13 -3.61 -16.23 0.70
N ASP A 14 -2.85 -17.27 1.09
CA ASP A 14 -3.40 -18.54 1.59
C ASP A 14 -4.26 -18.33 2.85
N LEU A 15 -3.82 -17.46 3.75
CA LEU A 15 -4.57 -17.10 4.96
C LEU A 15 -5.92 -16.46 4.62
N LEU A 16 -5.94 -15.49 3.70
CA LEU A 16 -7.19 -14.82 3.31
C LEU A 16 -8.17 -15.79 2.63
N ASP A 17 -7.68 -16.69 1.81
CA ASP A 17 -8.50 -17.76 1.20
C ASP A 17 -9.13 -18.66 2.26
N SER A 18 -8.42 -18.97 3.34
CA SER A 18 -8.91 -19.81 4.44
C SER A 18 -10.01 -19.16 5.28
N ILE A 19 -10.14 -17.84 5.24
CA ILE A 19 -11.12 -17.07 6.04
C ILE A 19 -12.17 -16.34 5.18
N LYS A 20 -12.24 -16.60 3.88
CA LYS A 20 -13.17 -15.92 2.95
C LYS A 20 -14.65 -16.06 3.32
N ASP A 21 -15.03 -17.12 4.04
CA ASP A 21 -16.41 -17.36 4.49
C ASP A 21 -16.87 -16.35 5.58
N TYR A 22 -15.94 -15.59 6.17
CA TYR A 22 -16.24 -14.54 7.17
C TYR A 22 -16.48 -13.16 6.57
N GLY A 23 -16.35 -13.01 5.25
CA GLY A 23 -16.60 -11.80 4.49
C GLY A 23 -15.49 -11.46 3.52
N GLN A 24 -15.76 -10.48 2.66
CA GLN A 24 -14.77 -10.02 1.67
C GLN A 24 -13.56 -9.40 2.35
N ILE A 25 -12.36 -9.88 1.99
CA ILE A 25 -11.07 -9.38 2.50
C ILE A 25 -10.01 -9.57 1.42
N SER A 26 -9.10 -8.60 1.30
CA SER A 26 -8.02 -8.62 0.32
C SER A 26 -6.76 -7.91 0.85
N ILE A 27 -5.64 -8.10 0.17
CA ILE A 27 -4.39 -7.41 0.48
C ILE A 27 -4.49 -5.96 -0.02
N ALA A 28 -4.31 -5.01 0.88
CA ALA A 28 -4.37 -3.57 0.62
C ALA A 28 -2.97 -2.96 0.41
N ASN A 29 -1.96 -3.36 1.21
CA ASN A 29 -0.61 -2.85 1.07
C ASN A 29 0.43 -3.98 1.23
N ASP A 30 1.39 -4.03 0.32
CA ASP A 30 2.64 -4.74 0.46
C ASP A 30 3.73 -3.74 0.87
N ASN A 31 3.89 -3.55 2.20
CA ASN A 31 4.76 -2.51 2.73
C ASN A 31 6.22 -2.95 2.84
N ALA A 32 6.46 -4.20 3.19
CA ALA A 32 7.77 -4.84 3.27
C ALA A 32 7.58 -6.33 3.52
N ASP A 33 8.62 -7.15 3.35
CA ASP A 33 8.57 -8.55 3.75
C ASP A 33 8.20 -8.68 5.23
N GLY A 34 7.19 -9.49 5.50
CA GLY A 34 6.61 -9.66 6.83
C GLY A 34 5.82 -8.46 7.37
N GLN A 35 5.43 -7.51 6.53
CA GLN A 35 4.54 -6.39 6.91
C GLN A 35 3.52 -6.07 5.81
N ILE A 36 2.37 -6.70 5.89
CA ILE A 36 1.29 -6.63 4.91
C ILE A 36 0.05 -6.04 5.58
N VAL A 37 -0.68 -5.20 4.87
CA VAL A 37 -1.97 -4.67 5.32
C VAL A 37 -3.07 -5.31 4.51
N VAL A 38 -4.14 -5.72 5.20
CA VAL A 38 -5.35 -6.24 4.58
C VAL A 38 -6.52 -5.30 4.80
N SER A 39 -7.44 -5.29 3.87
CA SER A 39 -8.65 -4.47 3.87
C SER A 39 -9.86 -5.33 3.52
N GLY A 40 -11.01 -5.04 4.11
CA GLY A 40 -12.20 -5.85 3.86
C GLY A 40 -13.34 -5.52 4.81
N GLU A 41 -14.35 -6.38 4.79
CA GLU A 41 -15.49 -6.30 5.70
C GLU A 41 -15.06 -6.43 7.16
N MET A 42 -15.79 -5.74 8.02
CA MET A 42 -15.47 -5.71 9.45
C MET A 42 -15.53 -7.09 10.10
N SER A 43 -16.44 -7.96 9.64
CA SER A 43 -16.55 -9.36 10.07
C SER A 43 -15.26 -10.14 9.85
N ALA A 44 -14.72 -10.12 8.62
CA ALA A 44 -13.47 -10.78 8.27
C ALA A 44 -12.26 -10.19 8.99
N ILE A 45 -12.17 -8.85 9.08
CA ILE A 45 -11.10 -8.15 9.82
C ILE A 45 -11.11 -8.50 11.30
N ASN A 46 -12.29 -8.50 11.93
CA ASN A 46 -12.42 -8.87 13.34
C ASN A 46 -12.08 -10.34 13.58
N TYR A 47 -12.55 -11.25 12.71
CA TYR A 47 -12.23 -12.67 12.79
C TYR A 47 -10.72 -12.89 12.72
N LEU A 48 -10.05 -12.29 11.72
CA LEU A 48 -8.59 -12.34 11.56
C LEU A 48 -7.85 -11.86 12.81
N CYS A 49 -8.23 -10.70 13.34
CA CYS A 49 -7.54 -10.13 14.50
C CYS A 49 -7.75 -10.96 15.77
N TYR A 50 -8.97 -11.46 15.99
CA TYR A 50 -9.31 -12.23 17.18
C TYR A 50 -8.66 -13.62 17.17
N ASN A 51 -8.66 -14.30 16.01
CA ASN A 51 -8.14 -15.66 15.87
C ASN A 51 -6.69 -15.69 15.35
N SER A 52 -5.95 -14.57 15.41
CA SER A 52 -4.63 -14.45 14.80
C SER A 52 -3.65 -15.56 15.21
N LYS A 53 -3.66 -15.98 16.48
CA LYS A 53 -2.79 -17.07 16.98
C LYS A 53 -3.12 -18.42 16.35
N GLU A 54 -4.41 -18.78 16.26
CA GLU A 54 -4.88 -20.04 15.67
C GLU A 54 -4.59 -20.07 14.16
N LEU A 55 -4.66 -18.91 13.52
CA LEU A 55 -4.32 -18.71 12.10
C LEU A 55 -2.79 -18.65 11.86
N GLY A 56 -1.97 -18.88 12.87
CA GLY A 56 -0.52 -18.85 12.74
C GLY A 56 0.05 -17.47 12.41
N VAL A 57 -0.66 -16.40 12.75
CA VAL A 57 -0.22 -15.03 12.57
C VAL A 57 0.45 -14.53 13.84
N LYS A 58 1.72 -14.12 13.74
CA LYS A 58 2.47 -13.61 14.88
C LYS A 58 1.78 -12.41 15.53
N ARG A 59 1.24 -11.52 14.72
CA ARG A 59 0.53 -10.33 15.17
C ARG A 59 -0.39 -9.80 14.06
N ALA A 60 -1.68 -9.64 14.36
CA ALA A 60 -2.66 -8.93 13.54
C ALA A 60 -3.18 -7.72 14.32
N LEU A 61 -3.05 -6.52 13.77
CA LEU A 61 -3.37 -5.27 14.41
C LEU A 61 -4.42 -4.52 13.60
N LYS A 62 -5.59 -4.31 14.18
CA LYS A 62 -6.60 -3.45 13.57
C LYS A 62 -6.10 -2.02 13.47
N LEU A 63 -6.25 -1.41 12.28
CA LEU A 63 -5.83 -0.05 12.02
C LEU A 63 -6.98 0.93 12.36
N PRO A 64 -6.66 2.12 12.92
CA PRO A 64 -7.63 3.15 13.26
C PRO A 64 -8.07 3.95 12.02
N VAL A 65 -8.63 3.26 11.03
CA VAL A 65 -9.13 3.87 9.78
C VAL A 65 -10.63 3.64 9.65
N SER A 66 -11.32 4.58 8.99
CA SER A 66 -12.78 4.61 8.89
C SER A 66 -13.33 3.86 7.68
N ALA A 67 -12.50 3.50 6.70
CA ALA A 67 -12.93 2.85 5.47
C ALA A 67 -12.01 1.70 5.07
N PRO A 68 -12.50 0.74 4.27
CA PRO A 68 -11.70 -0.35 3.73
C PRO A 68 -10.94 0.10 2.47
N PHE A 69 -9.90 0.93 2.65
CA PHE A 69 -9.11 1.43 1.52
C PHE A 69 -8.39 0.31 0.76
N HIS A 70 -8.12 0.56 -0.52
CA HIS A 70 -7.38 -0.32 -1.43
C HIS A 70 -8.00 -1.71 -1.62
N CYS A 71 -9.32 -1.77 -1.71
CA CYS A 71 -10.09 -2.98 -2.06
C CYS A 71 -11.41 -2.60 -2.74
N ASP A 72 -12.07 -3.57 -3.36
CA ASP A 72 -13.29 -3.36 -4.16
C ASP A 72 -14.49 -2.80 -3.39
N LEU A 73 -14.48 -2.88 -2.04
CA LEU A 73 -15.55 -2.33 -1.21
C LEU A 73 -15.70 -0.81 -1.30
N ILE A 74 -14.70 -0.11 -1.84
CA ILE A 74 -14.77 1.33 -2.12
C ILE A 74 -14.78 1.67 -3.61
N GLN A 75 -15.26 0.74 -4.44
CA GLN A 75 -15.37 0.93 -5.89
C GLN A 75 -16.11 2.22 -6.27
N SER A 76 -17.17 2.58 -5.52
CA SER A 76 -17.91 3.82 -5.75
C SER A 76 -17.03 5.08 -5.65
N ALA A 77 -16.02 5.09 -4.78
CA ALA A 77 -15.08 6.22 -4.68
C ALA A 77 -14.18 6.32 -5.93
N SER A 78 -13.78 5.18 -6.51
CA SER A 78 -13.05 5.12 -7.77
C SER A 78 -13.88 5.69 -8.92
N GLU A 79 -15.15 5.31 -8.99
CA GLU A 79 -16.09 5.81 -10.01
C GLU A 79 -16.33 7.33 -9.90
N GLU A 80 -16.46 7.85 -8.67
CA GLU A 80 -16.61 9.29 -8.46
C GLU A 80 -15.32 10.06 -8.83
N LEU A 81 -14.14 9.54 -8.47
CA LEU A 81 -12.89 10.16 -8.89
C LEU A 81 -12.76 10.18 -10.42
N SER A 82 -13.13 9.09 -11.10
CA SER A 82 -13.08 9.00 -12.56
C SER A 82 -13.85 10.13 -13.25
N LYS A 83 -15.03 10.52 -12.73
CA LYS A 83 -15.84 11.63 -13.27
C LYS A 83 -15.16 13.00 -13.14
N VAL A 84 -14.27 13.14 -12.17
CA VAL A 84 -13.59 14.41 -11.88
C VAL A 84 -12.23 14.47 -12.57
N ILE A 85 -11.42 13.43 -12.45
CA ILE A 85 -10.02 13.44 -12.90
C ILE A 85 -9.88 13.61 -14.41
N ASN A 86 -10.83 13.08 -15.17
CA ASN A 86 -10.88 13.19 -16.62
C ASN A 86 -11.16 14.63 -17.14
N LYS A 87 -11.43 15.58 -16.23
CA LYS A 87 -11.58 17.00 -16.57
C LYS A 87 -10.26 17.77 -16.49
N TYR A 88 -9.20 17.13 -16.01
CA TYR A 88 -7.88 17.74 -15.84
C TYR A 88 -6.92 17.16 -16.85
N GLU A 89 -6.11 18.03 -17.43
CA GLU A 89 -4.96 17.67 -18.24
C GLU A 89 -3.73 17.56 -17.33
N PHE A 90 -2.89 16.58 -17.58
CA PHE A 90 -1.64 16.37 -16.85
C PHE A 90 -0.48 16.76 -17.77
N ASP A 91 0.30 17.75 -17.36
CA ASP A 91 1.53 18.11 -18.05
C ASP A 91 2.56 16.99 -17.98
N GLU A 92 3.52 17.00 -18.90
CA GLU A 92 4.66 16.08 -18.86
C GLU A 92 5.41 16.20 -17.51
N PHE A 93 5.77 15.07 -16.95
CA PHE A 93 6.50 15.02 -15.69
C PHE A 93 7.94 15.50 -15.86
N LYS A 94 8.37 16.38 -14.97
CA LYS A 94 9.78 16.83 -14.88
C LYS A 94 10.69 15.79 -14.24
N TYR A 95 10.11 14.87 -13.50
CA TYR A 95 10.81 13.83 -12.73
C TYR A 95 10.07 12.51 -12.88
N ASP A 96 10.80 11.42 -12.65
CA ASP A 96 10.22 10.09 -12.68
C ASP A 96 9.14 9.93 -11.61
N PHE A 97 8.00 9.40 -12.01
CA PHE A 97 6.87 9.12 -11.14
C PHE A 97 6.56 7.63 -11.15
N TYR A 98 6.43 7.01 -9.98
CA TYR A 98 6.14 5.59 -9.82
C TYR A 98 4.71 5.38 -9.34
N SER A 99 3.98 4.50 -10.02
CA SER A 99 2.60 4.18 -9.69
C SER A 99 2.49 3.10 -8.61
N ASN A 100 1.58 3.29 -7.66
CA ASN A 100 1.21 2.25 -6.68
C ASN A 100 0.56 1.02 -7.32
N VAL A 101 -0.04 1.16 -8.51
CA VAL A 101 -0.78 0.09 -9.20
C VAL A 101 0.17 -0.84 -9.95
N THR A 102 1.12 -0.27 -10.69
CA THR A 102 2.06 -1.02 -11.54
C THR A 102 3.39 -1.30 -10.87
N SER A 103 3.74 -0.53 -9.82
CA SER A 103 5.07 -0.44 -9.21
C SER A 103 6.19 0.08 -10.13
N GLU A 104 5.84 0.52 -11.33
CA GLU A 104 6.77 1.00 -12.35
C GLU A 104 6.62 2.52 -12.56
N GLN A 105 7.58 3.09 -13.28
CA GLN A 105 7.48 4.45 -13.81
C GLN A 105 6.25 4.55 -14.72
N CYS A 106 5.55 5.67 -14.64
CA CYS A 106 4.43 5.96 -15.51
C CYS A 106 4.49 7.38 -16.06
N SER A 107 3.89 7.57 -17.22
CA SER A 107 3.76 8.86 -17.89
C SER A 107 2.57 9.68 -17.36
N SER A 108 2.55 10.97 -17.68
CA SER A 108 1.41 11.84 -17.38
C SER A 108 0.12 11.38 -18.08
N ILE A 109 0.23 10.75 -19.25
CA ILE A 109 -0.92 10.21 -20.01
C ILE A 109 -1.59 9.05 -19.29
N GLU A 110 -0.80 8.16 -18.66
CA GLU A 110 -1.31 7.00 -17.93
C GLU A 110 -1.85 7.37 -16.54
N THR A 111 -1.39 8.49 -16.00
CA THR A 111 -1.64 8.88 -14.61
C THR A 111 -3.13 9.00 -14.24
N PRO A 112 -4.03 9.58 -15.04
CA PRO A 112 -5.45 9.65 -14.70
C PRO A 112 -6.07 8.27 -14.44
N ASP A 113 -5.83 7.29 -15.31
CA ASP A 113 -6.31 5.91 -15.14
C ASP A 113 -5.70 5.26 -13.90
N LEU A 114 -4.39 5.41 -13.70
CA LEU A 114 -3.69 4.84 -12.55
C LEU A 114 -4.17 5.44 -11.22
N LEU A 115 -4.48 6.74 -11.17
CA LEU A 115 -5.04 7.38 -9.98
C LEU A 115 -6.44 6.88 -9.63
N VAL A 116 -7.27 6.59 -10.63
CA VAL A 116 -8.59 5.98 -10.42
C VAL A 116 -8.44 4.55 -9.91
N ARG A 117 -7.60 3.74 -10.55
CA ARG A 117 -7.38 2.34 -10.20
C ARG A 117 -6.75 2.15 -8.82
N GLN A 118 -5.86 3.05 -8.39
CA GLN A 118 -5.18 2.90 -7.09
C GLN A 118 -6.14 2.95 -5.89
N ILE A 119 -7.34 3.54 -6.03
CA ILE A 119 -8.33 3.60 -4.94
C ILE A 119 -8.70 2.19 -4.49
N VAL A 120 -8.90 1.27 -5.42
CA VAL A 120 -9.29 -0.11 -5.17
C VAL A 120 -8.14 -1.12 -5.30
N SER A 121 -6.98 -0.68 -5.76
CA SER A 121 -5.83 -1.56 -5.99
C SER A 121 -4.88 -1.58 -4.79
N ARG A 122 -4.23 -2.73 -4.62
CA ARG A 122 -3.14 -2.91 -3.65
C ARG A 122 -2.03 -1.88 -3.86
N VAL A 123 -1.56 -1.25 -2.79
CA VAL A 123 -0.35 -0.45 -2.78
C VAL A 123 0.88 -1.37 -2.80
N ARG A 124 1.65 -1.34 -3.85
CA ARG A 124 2.82 -2.19 -4.10
C ARG A 124 4.11 -1.50 -3.64
N TRP A 125 4.10 -0.96 -2.41
CA TRP A 125 5.20 -0.13 -1.89
C TRP A 125 6.55 -0.83 -1.91
N ARG A 126 6.61 -2.08 -1.45
CA ARG A 126 7.85 -2.86 -1.47
C ARG A 126 8.43 -2.97 -2.88
N GLU A 127 7.59 -3.33 -3.85
CA GLU A 127 8.00 -3.47 -5.25
C GLU A 127 8.43 -2.14 -5.88
N ILE A 128 7.76 -1.01 -5.53
CA ILE A 128 8.18 0.33 -5.96
C ILE A 128 9.60 0.62 -5.49
N ILE A 129 9.89 0.41 -4.20
CA ILE A 129 11.22 0.69 -3.64
C ILE A 129 12.27 -0.23 -4.26
N GLU A 130 11.97 -1.52 -4.45
CA GLU A 130 12.86 -2.47 -5.12
C GLU A 130 13.17 -2.04 -6.56
N ASN A 131 12.16 -1.60 -7.32
CA ASN A 131 12.32 -1.10 -8.69
C ASN A 131 13.14 0.21 -8.74
N MET A 132 12.86 1.15 -7.83
CA MET A 132 13.66 2.38 -7.71
C MET A 132 15.14 2.06 -7.44
N ILE A 133 15.43 1.13 -6.52
CA ILE A 133 16.79 0.72 -6.21
C ILE A 133 17.45 0.06 -7.43
N LYS A 134 16.74 -0.82 -8.13
CA LYS A 134 17.21 -1.46 -9.37
C LYS A 134 17.53 -0.44 -10.45
N ASN A 135 16.80 0.67 -10.49
CA ASN A 135 17.03 1.80 -11.39
C ASN A 135 18.12 2.78 -10.89
N GLY A 136 18.86 2.42 -9.83
CA GLY A 136 20.03 3.17 -9.35
C GLY A 136 19.72 4.21 -8.25
N ILE A 137 18.49 4.30 -7.77
CA ILE A 137 18.14 5.21 -6.67
C ILE A 137 18.65 4.62 -5.34
N SER A 138 19.49 5.36 -4.65
CA SER A 138 20.11 4.94 -3.38
C SER A 138 19.73 5.81 -2.17
N THR A 139 19.11 6.97 -2.42
CA THR A 139 18.73 7.93 -1.39
C THR A 139 17.25 8.28 -1.51
N PHE A 140 16.52 8.16 -0.39
CA PHE A 140 15.10 8.41 -0.29
C PHE A 140 14.85 9.53 0.72
N ILE A 141 14.07 10.52 0.33
CA ILE A 141 13.72 11.67 1.18
C ILE A 141 12.21 11.65 1.42
N GLU A 142 11.81 11.42 2.66
CA GLU A 142 10.42 11.50 3.09
C GLU A 142 10.10 12.95 3.50
N VAL A 143 9.19 13.59 2.79
CA VAL A 143 8.74 14.95 3.07
C VAL A 143 7.35 14.90 3.68
N GLY A 144 7.24 15.25 4.96
CA GLY A 144 5.98 15.21 5.71
C GLY A 144 6.16 14.78 7.17
N PRO A 145 5.07 14.69 7.93
CA PRO A 145 5.13 14.36 9.35
C PRO A 145 5.53 12.90 9.59
N GLY A 146 6.53 12.70 10.43
CA GLY A 146 7.01 11.38 10.83
C GLY A 146 8.10 10.80 9.94
N ASN A 147 8.28 9.47 10.01
CA ASN A 147 9.34 8.73 9.32
C ASN A 147 8.92 7.29 8.94
N VAL A 148 7.64 7.11 8.69
CA VAL A 148 7.06 5.79 8.42
C VAL A 148 7.63 5.19 7.13
N LEU A 149 7.66 5.98 6.06
CA LEU A 149 8.14 5.52 4.76
C LEU A 149 9.65 5.31 4.76
N SER A 150 10.41 6.17 5.42
CA SER A 150 11.84 6.01 5.62
C SER A 150 12.18 4.70 6.35
N ASN A 151 11.42 4.36 7.38
CA ASN A 151 11.58 3.10 8.09
C ASN A 151 11.22 1.88 7.24
N LEU A 152 10.21 1.98 6.37
CA LEU A 152 9.87 0.93 5.41
C LEU A 152 10.97 0.73 4.37
N VAL A 153 11.53 1.81 3.83
CA VAL A 153 12.70 1.74 2.91
C VAL A 153 13.87 1.01 3.57
N LYS A 154 14.22 1.37 4.81
CA LYS A 154 15.30 0.70 5.57
C LYS A 154 15.00 -0.77 5.84
N ARG A 155 13.74 -1.14 5.97
CA ARG A 155 13.32 -2.54 6.15
C ARG A 155 13.48 -3.34 4.86
N ILE A 156 13.16 -2.74 3.71
CA ILE A 156 13.32 -3.35 2.38
C ILE A 156 14.80 -3.44 2.02
N ASN A 157 15.55 -2.35 2.17
CA ASN A 157 16.97 -2.31 1.89
C ASN A 157 17.74 -1.49 2.93
N LYS A 158 18.52 -2.18 3.77
CA LYS A 158 19.32 -1.56 4.83
C LYS A 158 20.42 -0.63 4.32
N SER A 159 20.90 -0.82 3.10
CA SER A 159 21.97 -0.01 2.49
C SER A 159 21.48 1.30 1.89
N SER A 160 20.19 1.46 1.62
CA SER A 160 19.62 2.72 1.13
C SER A 160 19.79 3.85 2.15
N ASN A 161 20.09 5.05 1.69
CA ASN A 161 20.08 6.24 2.54
C ASN A 161 18.64 6.75 2.69
N THR A 162 18.28 7.19 3.91
CA THR A 162 16.96 7.77 4.16
C THR A 162 17.10 9.05 4.96
N LEU A 163 16.31 10.05 4.59
CA LEU A 163 16.17 11.32 5.30
C LEU A 163 14.69 11.63 5.46
N SER A 164 14.28 12.12 6.62
CA SER A 164 12.92 12.58 6.86
C SER A 164 12.92 14.05 7.17
N ILE A 165 12.14 14.85 6.43
CA ILE A 165 12.00 16.28 6.59
C ILE A 165 10.57 16.57 7.03
N SER A 166 10.38 16.88 8.31
CA SER A 166 9.05 17.07 8.90
C SER A 166 8.70 18.54 9.18
N LYS A 167 9.70 19.43 9.14
CA LYS A 167 9.57 20.89 9.35
C LYS A 167 10.41 21.66 8.35
N VAL A 168 10.09 22.96 8.18
CA VAL A 168 10.84 23.85 7.28
C VAL A 168 12.28 24.09 7.77
N GLU A 169 12.56 23.80 9.04
CA GLU A 169 13.87 24.01 9.69
C GLU A 169 14.73 22.73 9.72
N ASP A 170 14.19 21.61 9.23
CA ASP A 170 14.92 20.33 9.08
C ASP A 170 15.67 20.35 7.73
#